data_ab6efa4ef8a5637e061be33524345886
#
_entry.id   ab6efa4ef8a5637e061be33524345886
#
_cell.length_a   1.000
_cell.length_b   1.000
_cell.length_c   1.000
_cell.angle_alpha   90.00
_cell.angle_beta   90.00
_cell.angle_gamma   90.00
#
_symmetry.space_group_name_H-M   'P 1'
#
loop_
_entity.id
_entity.type
_entity.pdbx_description
1 polymer ?
#
loop_
_entity_poly.entity_id
_entity_poly.type
_entity_poly.pdbx_seq_one_letter_code
_entity_poly.pdbx_strand_id
1 'polypeptide(L)'
;MTKILFVCHGNICRSTMAEFYMKHIVDKAGLSDSIYVESAATSHEEIGNDTHYGTKKKLDEMGIPYNCRKARQVTVDDYHNFDYLIIMDENNGRNLKRIIGDDVDSKVFKAMSFVGESRDVKDPWYTGNFDETYDDVSRSCDALLELIKEKI
;
A
#
# COMPACT_ATOMS: atom_id res chain seq x y z
N MET A 1 -7.76 -15.70 -6.90
CA MET A 1 -6.97 -14.45 -7.03
C MET A 1 -6.79 -13.82 -5.67
N THR A 2 -5.57 -13.48 -5.32
CA THR A 2 -5.26 -12.77 -4.08
C THR A 2 -5.37 -11.26 -4.31
N LYS A 3 -6.12 -10.57 -3.47
CA LYS A 3 -6.35 -9.13 -3.63
C LYS A 3 -5.75 -8.33 -2.48
N ILE A 4 -4.92 -7.35 -2.81
CA ILE A 4 -4.18 -6.53 -1.86
C ILE A 4 -4.59 -5.06 -2.00
N LEU A 5 -4.94 -4.43 -0.88
CA LEU A 5 -5.23 -3.00 -0.82
C LEU A 5 -4.23 -2.32 0.12
N PHE A 6 -3.40 -1.44 -0.42
CA PHE A 6 -2.52 -0.61 0.38
C PHE A 6 -3.26 0.64 0.84
N VAL A 7 -3.13 0.98 2.11
CA VAL A 7 -3.88 2.07 2.73
C VAL A 7 -2.93 3.04 3.43
N CYS A 8 -3.09 4.33 3.16
CA CYS A 8 -2.43 5.38 3.94
C CYS A 8 -3.40 6.55 4.14
N HIS A 9 -2.92 7.66 4.72
CA HIS A 9 -3.80 8.79 5.02
C HIS A 9 -4.43 9.41 3.77
N GLY A 10 -3.60 9.84 2.80
CA GLY A 10 -4.06 10.60 1.64
C GLY A 10 -4.15 9.83 0.33
N ASN A 11 -3.56 8.65 0.26
CA ASN A 11 -3.48 7.86 -0.98
C ASN A 11 -2.76 8.58 -2.13
N ILE A 12 -1.72 9.33 -1.82
CA ILE A 12 -0.88 10.01 -2.83
C ILE A 12 0.62 9.73 -2.68
N CYS A 13 1.09 9.25 -1.52
CA CYS A 13 2.52 8.99 -1.28
C CYS A 13 2.80 7.51 -1.01
N ARG A 14 2.64 7.07 0.24
CA ARG A 14 3.07 5.73 0.69
C ARG A 14 2.29 4.59 0.03
N SER A 15 0.97 4.69 0.02
CA SER A 15 0.13 3.63 -0.54
C SER A 15 0.26 3.51 -2.05
N THR A 16 0.45 4.64 -2.75
CA THR A 16 0.65 4.62 -4.20
C THR A 16 2.02 4.06 -4.56
N MET A 17 3.05 4.41 -3.79
CA MET A 17 4.39 3.83 -3.97
C MET A 17 4.33 2.31 -3.82
N ALA A 18 3.64 1.83 -2.78
CA ALA A 18 3.47 0.40 -2.53
C ALA A 18 2.68 -0.28 -3.66
N GLU A 19 1.61 0.34 -4.11
CA GLU A 19 0.81 -0.18 -5.21
C GLU A 19 1.64 -0.40 -6.48
N PHE A 20 2.36 0.62 -6.91
CA PHE A 20 3.14 0.54 -8.15
C PHE A 20 4.34 -0.40 -8.01
N TYR A 21 5.01 -0.38 -6.86
CA TYR A 21 6.11 -1.30 -6.61
C TYR A 21 5.62 -2.75 -6.61
N MET A 22 4.54 -3.03 -5.89
CA MET A 22 3.97 -4.39 -5.81
C MET A 22 3.51 -4.89 -7.18
N LYS A 23 2.83 -4.05 -7.95
CA LYS A 23 2.43 -4.39 -9.32
C LYS A 23 3.64 -4.77 -10.17
N HIS A 24 4.73 -4.04 -10.03
CA HIS A 24 5.96 -4.27 -10.79
C HIS A 24 6.57 -5.63 -10.46
N ILE A 25 6.74 -5.96 -9.17
CA ILE A 25 7.34 -7.24 -8.78
C ILE A 25 6.42 -8.43 -9.06
N VAL A 26 5.11 -8.24 -8.96
CA VAL A 26 4.11 -9.24 -9.34
C VAL A 26 4.20 -9.56 -10.83
N ASP A 27 4.29 -8.53 -11.66
CA ASP A 27 4.42 -8.67 -13.10
C ASP A 27 5.72 -9.40 -13.47
N LYS A 28 6.83 -9.01 -12.87
CA LYS A 28 8.13 -9.68 -13.09
C LYS A 28 8.12 -11.14 -12.69
N ALA A 29 7.35 -11.49 -11.67
CA ALA A 29 7.21 -12.87 -11.21
C ALA A 29 6.23 -13.69 -12.06
N GLY A 30 5.57 -13.07 -13.05
CA GLY A 30 4.58 -13.74 -13.89
C GLY A 30 3.27 -14.05 -13.17
N LEU A 31 2.94 -13.28 -12.13
CA LEU A 31 1.78 -13.53 -11.25
C LEU A 31 0.64 -12.51 -11.39
N SER A 32 0.66 -11.69 -12.44
CA SER A 32 -0.35 -10.65 -12.66
C SER A 32 -1.78 -11.19 -12.76
N ASP A 33 -1.94 -12.43 -13.22
CA ASP A 33 -3.25 -13.06 -13.29
C ASP A 33 -3.72 -13.65 -11.94
N SER A 34 -2.81 -13.74 -10.97
CA SER A 34 -3.07 -14.35 -9.66
C SER A 34 -3.14 -13.36 -8.51
N ILE A 35 -2.59 -12.15 -8.68
CA ILE A 35 -2.51 -11.13 -7.63
C ILE A 35 -3.00 -9.79 -8.17
N TYR A 36 -4.02 -9.23 -7.50
CA TYR A 36 -4.60 -7.93 -7.84
C TYR A 36 -4.22 -6.90 -6.77
N VAL A 37 -3.78 -5.73 -7.17
CA VAL A 37 -3.27 -4.70 -6.26
C VAL A 37 -3.95 -3.36 -6.52
N GLU A 38 -4.42 -2.72 -5.45
CA GLU A 38 -4.93 -1.34 -5.45
C GLU A 38 -4.44 -0.58 -4.22
N SER A 39 -4.77 0.69 -4.16
CA SER A 39 -4.52 1.52 -2.98
C SER A 39 -5.69 2.46 -2.71
N ALA A 40 -5.81 2.92 -1.47
CA ALA A 40 -6.88 3.82 -1.04
C ALA A 40 -6.45 4.64 0.18
N ALA A 41 -7.24 5.66 0.51
CA ALA A 41 -7.01 6.56 1.63
C ALA A 41 -7.94 6.28 2.80
N THR A 42 -7.48 6.59 4.01
CA THR A 42 -8.39 6.68 5.16
C THR A 42 -9.12 8.02 5.20
N SER A 43 -8.51 9.08 4.65
CA SER A 43 -9.12 10.41 4.61
C SER A 43 -9.72 10.73 3.24
N HIS A 44 -10.46 11.84 3.17
CA HIS A 44 -11.02 12.35 1.92
C HIS A 44 -10.28 13.62 1.44
N GLU A 45 -9.18 13.98 2.08
CA GLU A 45 -8.46 15.23 1.81
C GLU A 45 -7.93 15.33 0.39
N GLU A 46 -7.48 14.21 -0.18
CA GLU A 46 -6.83 14.17 -1.49
C GLU A 46 -7.66 13.44 -2.57
N ILE A 47 -8.94 13.18 -2.31
CA ILE A 47 -9.79 12.47 -3.27
C ILE A 47 -9.73 13.14 -4.64
N GLY A 48 -9.46 12.34 -5.68
CA GLY A 48 -9.36 12.79 -7.05
C GLY A 48 -7.97 13.22 -7.48
N ASN A 49 -7.02 13.34 -6.55
CA ASN A 49 -5.66 13.74 -6.86
C ASN A 49 -4.78 12.59 -7.30
N ASP A 50 -3.81 12.89 -8.15
CA ASP A 50 -2.83 11.91 -8.61
C ASP A 50 -1.71 11.73 -7.58
N THR A 51 -0.87 10.74 -7.81
CA THR A 51 0.31 10.46 -7.00
C THR A 51 1.19 11.70 -6.86
N HIS A 52 1.68 11.94 -5.64
CA HIS A 52 2.55 13.05 -5.32
C HIS A 52 3.84 12.99 -6.15
N TYR A 53 4.33 14.17 -6.57
CA TYR A 53 5.51 14.25 -7.46
C TYR A 53 6.76 13.60 -6.86
N GLY A 54 6.95 13.68 -5.53
CA GLY A 54 8.09 13.05 -4.85
C GLY A 54 8.08 11.54 -4.97
N THR A 55 6.90 10.93 -4.89
CA THR A 55 6.74 9.49 -5.12
C THR A 55 7.03 9.14 -6.57
N LYS A 56 6.49 9.92 -7.52
CA LYS A 56 6.75 9.71 -8.94
C LYS A 56 8.24 9.80 -9.26
N LYS A 57 8.91 10.80 -8.73
CA LYS A 57 10.35 10.99 -8.90
C LYS A 57 11.14 9.79 -8.40
N LYS A 58 10.78 9.28 -7.22
CA LYS A 58 11.46 8.12 -6.65
C LYS A 58 11.21 6.86 -7.48
N LEU A 59 9.99 6.65 -7.94
CA LEU A 59 9.66 5.52 -8.82
C LEU A 59 10.43 5.60 -10.13
N ASP A 60 10.56 6.80 -10.73
CA ASP A 60 11.36 7.02 -11.92
C ASP A 60 12.83 6.66 -11.69
N GLU A 61 13.41 7.10 -10.58
CA GLU A 61 14.80 6.80 -10.21
C GLU A 61 15.04 5.29 -10.11
N MET A 62 14.05 4.55 -9.63
CA MET A 62 14.16 3.11 -9.41
C MET A 62 13.67 2.27 -10.59
N GLY A 63 13.24 2.91 -11.66
CA GLY A 63 12.74 2.20 -12.84
C GLY A 63 11.42 1.48 -12.66
N ILE A 64 10.59 1.96 -11.73
CA ILE A 64 9.28 1.38 -11.45
C ILE A 64 8.21 2.11 -12.28
N PRO A 65 7.48 1.41 -13.16
CA PRO A 65 6.44 2.05 -13.97
C PRO A 65 5.23 2.47 -13.11
N TYR A 66 4.60 3.56 -13.50
CA TYR A 66 3.35 4.01 -12.88
C TYR A 66 2.49 4.70 -13.96
N ASN A 67 1.22 4.91 -13.63
CA ASN A 67 0.29 5.63 -14.50
C ASN A 67 -0.46 6.69 -13.71
N CYS A 68 -1.19 7.55 -14.40
CA CYS A 68 -2.07 8.53 -13.78
C CYS A 68 -3.22 7.79 -13.08
N ARG A 69 -3.57 8.24 -11.88
CA ARG A 69 -4.66 7.66 -11.09
C ARG A 69 -5.23 8.72 -10.15
N LYS A 70 -6.35 8.43 -9.54
CA LYS A 70 -7.03 9.34 -8.62
C LYS A 70 -7.11 8.72 -7.24
N ALA A 71 -6.76 9.48 -6.21
CA ALA A 71 -6.93 9.05 -4.83
C ALA A 71 -8.42 8.76 -4.55
N ARG A 72 -8.69 7.68 -3.84
CA ARG A 72 -10.04 7.30 -3.40
C ARG A 72 -10.02 6.91 -1.93
N GLN A 73 -11.15 7.02 -1.26
CA GLN A 73 -11.25 6.61 0.14
C GLN A 73 -11.64 5.13 0.24
N VAL A 74 -11.12 4.46 1.27
CA VAL A 74 -11.50 3.08 1.62
C VAL A 74 -12.99 3.02 1.96
N THR A 75 -13.63 1.93 1.57
CA THR A 75 -15.05 1.65 1.88
C THR A 75 -15.19 0.35 2.65
N VAL A 76 -16.36 0.11 3.22
CA VAL A 76 -16.67 -1.18 3.88
C VAL A 76 -16.58 -2.33 2.86
N ASP A 77 -17.00 -2.09 1.62
CA ASP A 77 -16.92 -3.10 0.56
C ASP A 77 -15.47 -3.53 0.30
N ASP A 78 -14.51 -2.62 0.42
CA ASP A 78 -13.09 -2.96 0.28
C ASP A 78 -12.67 -4.03 1.29
N TYR A 79 -13.16 -3.95 2.51
CA TYR A 79 -12.85 -4.94 3.53
C TYR A 79 -13.32 -6.35 3.11
N HIS A 80 -14.47 -6.45 2.49
CA HIS A 80 -14.99 -7.74 2.02
C HIS A 80 -14.30 -8.23 0.75
N ASN A 81 -13.92 -7.31 -0.13
CA ASN A 81 -13.37 -7.63 -1.45
C ASN A 81 -11.88 -7.95 -1.45
N PHE A 82 -11.11 -7.40 -0.51
CA PHE A 82 -9.66 -7.60 -0.45
C PHE A 82 -9.28 -8.61 0.62
N ASP A 83 -8.21 -9.36 0.35
CA ASP A 83 -7.68 -10.36 1.29
C ASP A 83 -6.71 -9.72 2.28
N TYR A 84 -5.99 -8.69 1.84
CA TYR A 84 -5.02 -7.95 2.65
C TYR A 84 -5.33 -6.46 2.57
N LEU A 85 -5.51 -5.82 3.73
CA LEU A 85 -5.55 -4.36 3.84
C LEU A 85 -4.28 -3.96 4.60
N ILE A 86 -3.33 -3.34 3.89
CA ILE A 86 -2.00 -3.09 4.43
C ILE A 86 -1.85 -1.61 4.75
N ILE A 87 -1.73 -1.30 6.03
CA ILE A 87 -1.58 0.07 6.54
C ILE A 87 -0.09 0.39 6.74
N MET A 88 0.23 1.66 6.76
CA MET A 88 1.61 2.14 6.88
C MET A 88 1.99 2.51 8.31
N ASP A 89 1.02 2.97 9.11
CA ASP A 89 1.27 3.40 10.48
C ASP A 89 0.05 3.16 11.39
N GLU A 90 0.24 3.38 12.69
CA GLU A 90 -0.82 3.18 13.67
C GLU A 90 -2.00 4.15 13.46
N ASN A 91 -1.75 5.37 12.98
CA ASN A 91 -2.82 6.32 12.66
C ASN A 91 -3.71 5.81 11.54
N ASN A 92 -3.12 5.19 10.52
CA ASN A 92 -3.90 4.54 9.46
C ASN A 92 -4.81 3.47 10.05
N GLY A 93 -4.30 2.68 10.98
CA GLY A 93 -5.08 1.62 11.64
C GLY A 93 -6.28 2.17 12.40
N ARG A 94 -6.08 3.23 13.20
CA ARG A 94 -7.16 3.88 13.96
C ARG A 94 -8.22 4.46 13.04
N ASN A 95 -7.80 5.15 11.98
CA ASN A 95 -8.71 5.78 11.03
C ASN A 95 -9.44 4.75 10.17
N LEU A 96 -8.74 3.68 9.78
CA LEU A 96 -9.36 2.58 9.03
C LEU A 96 -10.48 1.91 9.85
N LYS A 97 -10.24 1.70 11.14
CA LYS A 97 -11.24 1.11 12.04
C LYS A 97 -12.52 1.93 12.11
N ARG A 98 -12.43 3.25 12.01
CA ARG A 98 -13.61 4.13 11.97
C ARG A 98 -14.44 3.93 10.71
N ILE A 99 -13.85 3.42 9.64
CA ILE A 99 -14.54 3.20 8.38
C ILE A 99 -15.10 1.78 8.28
N ILE A 100 -14.29 0.77 8.59
CA ILE A 100 -14.64 -0.63 8.37
C ILE A 100 -15.12 -1.34 9.65
N GLY A 101 -14.93 -0.74 10.82
CA GLY A 101 -15.20 -1.39 12.10
C GLY A 101 -14.08 -2.33 12.52
N ASP A 102 -14.41 -3.34 13.32
CA ASP A 102 -13.43 -4.31 13.81
C ASP A 102 -12.95 -5.23 12.69
N ASP A 103 -11.68 -5.61 12.76
CA ASP A 103 -11.04 -6.52 11.80
C ASP A 103 -11.37 -7.98 12.17
N VAL A 104 -12.63 -8.36 11.97
CA VAL A 104 -13.15 -9.68 12.37
C VAL A 104 -12.53 -10.83 11.59
N ASP A 105 -12.05 -10.57 10.37
CA ASP A 105 -11.45 -11.60 9.50
C ASP A 105 -9.94 -11.56 9.48
N SER A 106 -9.31 -10.76 10.33
CA SER A 106 -7.85 -10.63 10.47
C SER A 106 -7.16 -10.31 9.13
N LYS A 107 -7.68 -9.29 8.43
CA LYS A 107 -7.17 -8.86 7.10
C LYS A 107 -6.25 -7.66 7.16
N VAL A 108 -6.20 -6.92 8.28
CA VAL A 108 -5.44 -5.68 8.40
C VAL A 108 -4.04 -5.95 8.94
N PHE A 109 -3.02 -5.51 8.20
CA PHE A 109 -1.61 -5.71 8.55
C PHE A 109 -0.85 -4.40 8.40
N LYS A 110 0.13 -4.16 9.28
CA LYS A 110 1.11 -3.08 9.07
C LYS A 110 2.14 -3.56 8.05
N ALA A 111 2.54 -2.69 7.14
CA ALA A 111 3.52 -3.02 6.11
C ALA A 111 4.79 -3.62 6.71
N MET A 112 5.35 -3.00 7.74
CA MET A 112 6.60 -3.46 8.35
C MET A 112 6.48 -4.79 9.09
N SER A 113 5.26 -5.25 9.39
CA SER A 113 5.08 -6.56 10.02
C SER A 113 5.58 -7.71 9.13
N PHE A 114 5.56 -7.54 7.82
CA PHE A 114 6.04 -8.57 6.88
C PHE A 114 7.55 -8.77 6.93
N VAL A 115 8.29 -7.78 7.43
CA VAL A 115 9.74 -7.90 7.66
C VAL A 115 10.08 -8.10 9.14
N GLY A 116 9.07 -8.41 9.98
CA GLY A 116 9.26 -8.72 11.39
C GLY A 116 9.45 -7.49 12.28
N GLU A 117 9.07 -6.31 11.82
CA GLU A 117 9.20 -5.05 12.57
C GLU A 117 7.84 -4.51 12.95
N SER A 118 7.75 -3.85 14.11
CA SER A 118 6.50 -3.25 14.59
C SER A 118 6.41 -1.74 14.32
N ARG A 119 7.47 -1.14 13.78
CA ARG A 119 7.51 0.31 13.54
C ARG A 119 6.68 0.73 12.34
N ASP A 120 6.37 2.02 12.30
CA ASP A 120 5.63 2.63 11.20
C ASP A 120 6.53 2.91 9.99
N VAL A 121 5.91 2.96 8.80
CA VAL A 121 6.52 3.59 7.62
C VAL A 121 6.27 5.09 7.76
N LYS A 122 7.32 5.89 7.87
CA LYS A 122 7.20 7.34 8.03
C LYS A 122 6.59 7.99 6.81
N ASP A 123 5.76 9.01 7.04
CA ASP A 123 5.10 9.74 5.97
C ASP A 123 6.07 10.73 5.31
N PRO A 124 6.43 10.55 4.03
CA PRO A 124 7.39 11.41 3.35
C PRO A 124 6.85 12.82 3.09
N TRP A 125 5.54 13.04 3.22
CA TRP A 125 4.94 14.37 3.21
C TRP A 125 5.55 15.25 4.28
N TYR A 126 5.81 14.67 5.48
CA TYR A 126 6.38 15.40 6.61
C TYR A 126 7.90 15.33 6.68
N THR A 127 8.49 14.18 6.36
CA THR A 127 9.95 13.99 6.45
C THR A 127 10.69 14.49 5.22
N GLY A 128 10.03 14.51 4.06
CA GLY A 128 10.68 14.78 2.79
C GLY A 128 11.61 13.65 2.32
N ASN A 129 11.68 12.54 3.07
CA ASN A 129 12.62 11.46 2.79
C ASN A 129 11.94 10.30 2.05
N PHE A 130 11.85 10.42 0.73
CA PHE A 130 11.28 9.39 -0.13
C PHE A 130 12.19 8.17 -0.28
N ASP A 131 13.49 8.30 -0.02
CA ASP A 131 14.42 7.18 -0.05
C ASP A 131 14.13 6.20 1.08
N GLU A 132 13.92 6.70 2.30
CA GLU A 132 13.56 5.89 3.46
C GLU A 132 12.21 5.19 3.24
N THR A 133 11.23 5.93 2.72
CA THR A 133 9.91 5.37 2.40
C THR A 133 10.02 4.24 1.38
N TYR A 134 10.79 4.46 0.33
CA TYR A 134 10.98 3.45 -0.72
C TYR A 134 11.66 2.19 -0.16
N ASP A 135 12.68 2.36 0.68
CA ASP A 135 13.37 1.22 1.32
C ASP A 135 12.37 0.39 2.13
N ASP A 136 11.58 1.02 2.98
CA ASP A 136 10.59 0.34 3.81
C ASP A 136 9.50 -0.33 2.98
N VAL A 137 8.96 0.39 2.00
CA VAL A 137 7.88 -0.11 1.14
C VAL A 137 8.36 -1.29 0.29
N SER A 138 9.53 -1.17 -0.33
CA SER A 138 10.04 -2.23 -1.19
C SER A 138 10.36 -3.50 -0.41
N ARG A 139 10.96 -3.38 0.76
CA ARG A 139 11.24 -4.53 1.64
C ARG A 139 9.96 -5.21 2.08
N SER A 140 8.95 -4.44 2.47
CA SER A 140 7.65 -4.96 2.89
C SER A 140 6.94 -5.69 1.76
N CYS A 141 6.93 -5.12 0.58
CA CYS A 141 6.30 -5.71 -0.60
C CYS A 141 7.02 -6.99 -1.05
N ASP A 142 8.35 -6.99 -1.02
CA ASP A 142 9.14 -8.18 -1.37
C ASP A 142 8.79 -9.34 -0.43
N ALA A 143 8.73 -9.08 0.88
CA ALA A 143 8.39 -10.08 1.88
C ALA A 143 6.94 -10.57 1.72
N LEU A 144 6.01 -9.66 1.44
CA LEU A 144 4.61 -10.01 1.20
C LEU A 144 4.47 -10.91 -0.02
N LEU A 145 5.17 -10.61 -1.10
CA LEU A 145 5.12 -11.44 -2.32
C LEU A 145 5.61 -12.86 -2.03
N GLU A 146 6.71 -13.01 -1.30
CA GLU A 146 7.22 -14.33 -0.91
C GLU A 146 6.19 -15.12 -0.08
N LEU A 147 5.53 -14.43 0.87
CA LEU A 147 4.48 -15.04 1.68
C LEU A 147 3.31 -15.53 0.81
N ILE A 148 2.87 -14.71 -0.15
CA ILE A 148 1.75 -15.05 -1.03
C ILE A 148 2.13 -16.21 -1.96
N LYS A 149 3.35 -16.24 -2.48
CA LYS A 149 3.85 -17.33 -3.33
C LYS A 149 3.76 -18.70 -2.64
N GLU A 150 3.98 -18.75 -1.34
CA GLU A 150 3.89 -19.99 -0.57
C GLU A 150 2.46 -20.53 -0.50
N LYS A 151 1.46 -19.68 -0.73
CA LYS A 151 0.04 -20.00 -0.60
C LYS A 151 -0.65 -20.30 -1.92
N ILE A 152 0.01 -20.04 -3.05
CA ILE A 152 -0.58 -20.27 -4.38
C ILE A 152 0.08 -21.40 -5.16
#